data_1e547bc0426050c9677d41649dfc2480
#
_entry.id   1e547bc0426050c9677d41649dfc2480
#
_cell.length_a   1.000
_cell.length_b   1.000
_cell.length_c   1.000
_cell.angle_alpha   90.00
_cell.angle_beta   90.00
_cell.angle_gamma   90.00
#
_symmetry.space_group_name_H-M   'P 1'
#
loop_
_entity.id
_entity.type
_entity.pdbx_description
1 polymer ?
#
loop_
_entity_poly.entity_id
_entity_poly.type
_entity_poly.pdbx_seq_one_letter_code
_entity_poly.pdbx_strand_id
1 'polypeptide(L)'
;YLNGRIKFYLEAKPLKADLHREDYAKQAIRYSWNKGVTWAVLTDFEGLIVFNALSPEKSLAGKKYLSFTYEEYLTRFDELWRLSKEAFAGDILDKEAEKVGKKLQKVSVTETLSKDLNECREILTEAFLQWNEKVDSHLIDEGVQKLLNRLIFIRSAEDRKIEPPTLMPLIHEWKSSGKAGQVSPYQAMVKRFRELDVIYNSNLFDEHPFEKWEEFSGATEKVINILYGKKNYFEYDFSIIPADVLGNVYESYLGHQLKKSK
;
A
#
# COMPACT_ATOMS: atom_id res chain seq x y z
N TYR A 1 10.24 -6.31 19.89
CA TYR A 1 9.05 -7.12 20.17
C TYR A 1 8.72 -7.12 21.66
N LEU A 2 7.44 -6.99 21.99
CA LEU A 2 6.95 -7.14 23.34
C LEU A 2 5.76 -8.12 23.34
N ASN A 3 5.88 -9.23 24.07
CA ASN A 3 4.89 -10.32 24.11
C ASN A 3 4.46 -10.79 22.69
N GLY A 4 5.43 -10.97 21.80
CA GLY A 4 5.21 -11.37 20.42
C GLY A 4 4.67 -10.28 19.48
N ARG A 5 4.40 -9.07 19.98
CA ARG A 5 3.90 -7.95 19.20
C ARG A 5 4.99 -6.93 18.90
N ILE A 6 5.02 -6.42 17.68
CA ILE A 6 5.90 -5.31 17.29
C ILE A 6 5.28 -4.01 17.83
N LYS A 7 6.06 -3.22 18.56
CA LYS A 7 5.60 -1.94 19.13
C LYS A 7 6.05 -0.74 18.31
N PHE A 8 7.22 -0.82 17.71
CA PHE A 8 7.74 0.18 16.78
C PHE A 8 8.74 -0.45 15.81
N TYR A 9 9.00 0.23 14.71
CA TYR A 9 10.13 -0.02 13.84
C TYR A 9 11.18 1.06 14.03
N LEU A 10 12.45 0.65 14.02
CA LEU A 10 13.57 1.55 14.11
C LEU A 10 14.36 1.47 12.79
N GLU A 11 14.54 2.62 12.17
CA GLU A 11 15.40 2.84 11.01
C GLU A 11 16.66 3.56 11.48
N ALA A 12 17.81 2.87 11.41
CA ALA A 12 19.09 3.43 11.79
C ALA A 12 19.84 3.94 10.53
N LYS A 13 20.41 5.12 10.64
CA LYS A 13 21.24 5.73 9.61
C LYS A 13 22.70 5.84 10.11
N PRO A 14 23.69 5.99 9.22
CA PRO A 14 25.06 6.26 9.63
C PRO A 14 25.16 7.49 10.54
N LEU A 15 26.11 7.49 11.45
CA LEU A 15 26.41 8.66 12.30
C LEU A 15 26.54 9.93 11.45
N LYS A 16 25.99 11.04 11.98
CA LYS A 16 25.96 12.36 11.34
C LYS A 16 25.12 12.41 10.04
N ALA A 17 24.23 11.45 9.85
CA ALA A 17 23.25 11.54 8.78
C ALA A 17 22.27 12.70 9.04
N ASP A 18 21.91 13.43 8.00
CA ASP A 18 20.85 14.43 8.14
C ASP A 18 19.48 13.73 8.29
N LEU A 19 19.03 13.57 9.55
CA LEU A 19 17.75 12.93 9.88
C LEU A 19 16.55 13.76 9.42
N HIS A 20 16.73 15.01 8.99
CA HIS A 20 15.64 15.84 8.44
C HIS A 20 15.37 15.57 6.97
N ARG A 21 16.15 14.73 6.33
CA ARG A 21 15.89 14.29 4.96
C ARG A 21 14.55 13.59 4.87
N GLU A 22 13.76 14.05 3.93
CA GLU A 22 12.38 13.58 3.72
C GLU A 22 12.31 12.09 3.33
N ASP A 23 13.28 11.62 2.52
CA ASP A 23 13.37 10.23 2.09
C ASP A 23 13.60 9.24 3.25
N TYR A 24 14.40 9.63 4.26
CA TYR A 24 14.63 8.82 5.46
C TYR A 24 13.35 8.71 6.32
N ALA A 25 12.69 9.84 6.54
CA ALA A 25 11.43 9.86 7.28
C ALA A 25 10.35 9.04 6.56
N LYS A 26 10.20 9.23 5.25
CA LYS A 26 9.26 8.45 4.42
C LYS A 26 9.55 6.96 4.48
N GLN A 27 10.82 6.55 4.44
CA GLN A 27 11.21 5.14 4.55
C GLN A 27 10.78 4.54 5.89
N ALA A 28 11.10 5.18 7.02
CA ALA A 28 10.75 4.71 8.35
C ALA A 28 9.23 4.59 8.53
N ILE A 29 8.49 5.63 8.12
CA ILE A 29 7.03 5.67 8.25
C ILE A 29 6.38 4.63 7.34
N ARG A 30 6.80 4.51 6.07
CA ARG A 30 6.28 3.53 5.12
C ARG A 30 6.39 2.10 5.67
N TYR A 31 7.54 1.77 6.24
CA TYR A 31 7.77 0.44 6.81
C TYR A 31 6.80 0.15 7.98
N SER A 32 6.67 1.09 8.91
CA SER A 32 5.75 0.95 10.05
C SER A 32 4.29 0.88 9.60
N TRP A 33 3.89 1.75 8.67
CA TRP A 33 2.52 1.81 8.15
C TRP A 33 2.10 0.51 7.46
N ASN A 34 2.93 -0.04 6.55
CA ASN A 34 2.62 -1.29 5.84
C ASN A 34 2.56 -2.50 6.78
N LYS A 35 3.19 -2.44 7.96
CA LYS A 35 3.09 -3.45 9.02
C LYS A 35 1.96 -3.18 10.02
N GLY A 36 1.22 -2.10 9.86
CA GLY A 36 0.18 -1.71 10.81
C GLY A 36 0.70 -1.32 12.20
N VAL A 37 1.97 -0.86 12.28
CA VAL A 37 2.62 -0.45 13.53
C VAL A 37 2.56 1.07 13.67
N THR A 38 2.11 1.54 14.83
CA THR A 38 1.87 2.98 15.07
C THR A 38 3.14 3.80 15.00
N TRP A 39 4.24 3.29 15.59
CA TRP A 39 5.43 4.08 15.84
C TRP A 39 6.57 3.72 14.92
N ALA A 40 7.15 4.74 14.28
CA ALA A 40 8.39 4.66 13.51
C ALA A 40 9.44 5.52 14.20
N VAL A 41 10.62 4.96 14.43
CA VAL A 41 11.77 5.64 15.02
C VAL A 41 12.85 5.74 13.96
N LEU A 42 13.33 6.95 13.72
CA LEU A 42 14.45 7.25 12.84
C LEU A 42 15.61 7.77 13.70
N THR A 43 16.81 7.20 13.58
CA THR A 43 17.96 7.60 14.36
C THR A 43 19.28 7.40 13.61
N ASP A 44 20.27 8.23 13.94
CA ASP A 44 21.69 8.01 13.66
C ASP A 44 22.53 7.90 14.95
N PHE A 45 21.84 7.72 16.10
CA PHE A 45 22.35 7.71 17.48
C PHE A 45 22.73 9.08 18.04
N GLU A 46 23.11 10.06 17.24
CA GLU A 46 23.28 11.46 17.68
C GLU A 46 21.93 12.20 17.71
N GLY A 47 20.97 11.75 16.92
CA GLY A 47 19.60 12.24 16.92
C GLY A 47 18.59 11.12 16.89
N LEU A 48 17.37 11.44 17.30
CA LEU A 48 16.24 10.51 17.30
C LEU A 48 14.95 11.25 16.98
N ILE A 49 14.19 10.74 16.01
CA ILE A 49 12.87 11.27 15.65
C ILE A 49 11.84 10.13 15.70
N VAL A 50 10.74 10.37 16.40
CA VAL A 50 9.61 9.45 16.48
C VAL A 50 8.45 9.98 15.64
N PHE A 51 7.93 9.15 14.78
CA PHE A 51 6.78 9.46 13.96
C PHE A 51 5.60 8.55 14.31
N ASN A 52 4.40 9.11 14.21
CA ASN A 52 3.17 8.34 14.17
C ASN A 52 2.87 7.94 12.72
N ALA A 53 3.19 6.72 12.37
CA ALA A 53 3.00 6.20 11.02
C ALA A 53 1.52 6.05 10.63
N LEU A 54 0.63 5.80 11.61
CA LEU A 54 -0.81 5.60 11.36
C LEU A 54 -1.61 6.91 11.45
N SER A 55 -0.96 8.06 11.68
CA SER A 55 -1.65 9.36 11.69
C SER A 55 -2.23 9.67 10.30
N PRO A 56 -3.47 10.18 10.20
CA PRO A 56 -4.07 10.63 8.95
C PRO A 56 -3.41 11.89 8.37
N GLU A 57 -2.55 12.55 9.16
CA GLU A 57 -1.82 13.73 8.73
C GLU A 57 -0.98 13.44 7.49
N LYS A 58 -1.07 14.31 6.47
CA LYS A 58 -0.36 14.12 5.20
C LYS A 58 1.08 14.63 5.24
N SER A 59 1.39 15.59 6.12
CA SER A 59 2.72 16.17 6.24
C SER A 59 3.62 15.36 7.19
N LEU A 60 4.91 15.34 6.93
CA LEU A 60 5.89 14.73 7.83
C LEU A 60 5.91 15.45 9.19
N ALA A 61 5.76 16.78 9.19
CA ALA A 61 5.68 17.57 10.41
C ALA A 61 4.48 17.18 11.28
N GLY A 62 3.31 16.92 10.66
CA GLY A 62 2.11 16.46 11.36
C GLY A 62 2.22 15.04 11.90
N LYS A 63 3.07 14.20 11.29
CA LYS A 63 3.35 12.84 11.77
C LYS A 63 4.44 12.79 12.83
N LYS A 64 5.31 13.81 12.92
CA LYS A 64 6.38 13.86 13.92
C LYS A 64 5.78 14.02 15.31
N TYR A 65 6.18 13.14 16.23
CA TYR A 65 5.69 13.09 17.60
C TYR A 65 6.73 13.60 18.59
N LEU A 66 7.95 13.05 18.55
CA LEU A 66 9.09 13.43 19.39
C LEU A 66 10.33 13.63 18.51
N SER A 67 11.23 14.49 18.97
CA SER A 67 12.53 14.69 18.32
C SER A 67 13.53 15.09 19.39
N PHE A 68 14.72 14.48 19.33
CA PHE A 68 15.84 14.73 20.26
C PHE A 68 17.15 14.82 19.50
N THR A 69 18.06 15.63 20.03
CA THR A 69 19.50 15.53 19.79
C THR A 69 20.19 14.86 21.00
N TYR A 70 21.42 14.37 20.82
CA TYR A 70 22.13 13.70 21.92
C TYR A 70 22.37 14.63 23.13
N GLU A 71 22.49 15.93 22.93
CA GLU A 71 22.63 16.92 24.00
C GLU A 71 21.36 16.99 24.89
N GLU A 72 20.21 16.66 24.33
CA GLU A 72 18.92 16.69 25.02
C GLU A 72 18.61 15.38 25.77
N TYR A 73 19.33 14.28 25.52
CA TYR A 73 19.01 12.98 26.10
C TYR A 73 18.95 12.97 27.65
N LEU A 74 19.84 13.71 28.29
CA LEU A 74 19.83 13.78 29.76
C LEU A 74 18.79 14.77 30.28
N THR A 75 18.65 15.93 29.67
CA THR A 75 17.73 16.98 30.13
C THR A 75 16.26 16.64 29.86
N ARG A 76 15.99 15.81 28.83
CA ARG A 76 14.65 15.35 28.44
C ARG A 76 14.51 13.84 28.62
N PHE A 77 15.21 13.27 29.60
CA PHE A 77 15.23 11.82 29.81
C PHE A 77 13.83 11.23 30.03
N ASP A 78 12.94 11.94 30.75
CA ASP A 78 11.57 11.49 31.00
C ASP A 78 10.75 11.31 29.67
N GLU A 79 11.02 12.15 28.67
CA GLU A 79 10.41 12.00 27.37
C GLU A 79 11.05 10.84 26.58
N LEU A 80 12.38 10.71 26.64
CA LEU A 80 13.11 9.60 26.02
C LEU A 80 12.71 8.25 26.63
N TRP A 81 12.47 8.22 27.95
CA TRP A 81 12.04 7.02 28.66
C TRP A 81 10.72 6.43 28.13
N ARG A 82 9.88 7.23 27.47
CA ARG A 82 8.65 6.77 26.82
C ARG A 82 8.92 5.74 25.70
N LEU A 83 10.16 5.63 25.25
CA LEU A 83 10.60 4.60 24.31
C LEU A 83 11.17 3.36 24.99
N SER A 84 11.11 3.30 26.34
CA SER A 84 11.55 2.13 27.10
C SER A 84 10.60 0.94 26.93
N LYS A 85 11.10 -0.24 27.27
CA LYS A 85 10.31 -1.48 27.26
C LYS A 85 9.09 -1.37 28.19
N GLU A 86 9.29 -0.78 29.36
CA GLU A 86 8.27 -0.57 30.39
C GLU A 86 7.17 0.37 29.90
N ALA A 87 7.56 1.47 29.27
CA ALA A 87 6.62 2.44 28.70
C ALA A 87 5.76 1.83 27.58
N PHE A 88 6.36 1.04 26.71
CA PHE A 88 5.62 0.30 25.68
C PHE A 88 4.75 -0.83 26.26
N ALA A 89 5.16 -1.46 27.35
CA ALA A 89 4.32 -2.45 28.05
C ALA A 89 3.06 -1.83 28.66
N GLY A 90 3.16 -0.60 29.13
CA GLY A 90 2.06 0.19 29.69
C GLY A 90 1.25 0.97 28.63
N ASP A 91 1.60 0.89 27.36
CA ASP A 91 1.03 1.68 26.26
C ASP A 91 1.05 3.21 26.54
N ILE A 92 2.09 3.68 27.23
CA ILE A 92 2.18 5.08 27.71
C ILE A 92 2.17 6.04 26.52
N LEU A 93 2.96 5.77 25.50
CA LEU A 93 3.08 6.61 24.31
C LEU A 93 1.74 6.73 23.56
N ASP A 94 1.01 5.61 23.43
CA ASP A 94 -0.32 5.59 22.82
C ASP A 94 -1.33 6.39 23.65
N LYS A 95 -1.36 6.20 24.97
CA LYS A 95 -2.27 6.91 25.87
C LYS A 95 -2.04 8.42 25.92
N GLU A 96 -0.79 8.85 25.85
CA GLU A 96 -0.45 10.28 25.83
C GLU A 96 -0.82 10.92 24.49
N ALA A 97 -0.57 10.23 23.38
CA ALA A 97 -0.97 10.70 22.06
C ALA A 97 -2.50 10.86 21.95
N GLU A 98 -3.27 10.02 22.62
CA GLU A 98 -4.74 10.16 22.72
C GLU A 98 -5.17 11.37 23.54
N LYS A 99 -4.47 11.68 24.64
CA LYS A 99 -4.81 12.81 25.55
C LYS A 99 -4.57 14.19 24.90
N VAL A 100 -3.58 14.32 24.03
CA VAL A 100 -3.21 15.59 23.38
C VAL A 100 -4.20 15.96 22.24
N GLY A 101 -5.37 15.31 22.17
CA GLY A 101 -6.39 15.59 21.15
C GLY A 101 -6.01 15.09 19.74
N LYS A 102 -4.88 14.47 19.61
CA LYS A 102 -4.52 13.65 18.44
C LYS A 102 -5.14 12.27 18.63
N LYS A 103 -6.48 12.21 18.71
CA LYS A 103 -7.23 10.96 18.61
C LYS A 103 -6.81 10.35 17.29
N LEU A 104 -5.90 9.41 17.40
CA LEU A 104 -5.31 8.73 16.25
C LEU A 104 -6.41 7.90 15.60
N GLN A 105 -7.10 8.46 14.64
CA GLN A 105 -7.74 7.62 13.65
C GLN A 105 -6.61 6.81 13.04
N LYS A 106 -6.44 5.59 13.54
CA LYS A 106 -5.48 4.64 12.98
C LYS A 106 -6.03 4.21 11.64
N VAL A 107 -5.56 4.84 10.58
CA VAL A 107 -5.86 4.39 9.21
C VAL A 107 -4.98 3.17 8.96
N SER A 108 -5.54 2.00 9.22
CA SER A 108 -4.82 0.74 9.00
C SER A 108 -4.59 0.50 7.52
N VAL A 109 -3.46 -0.10 7.18
CA VAL A 109 -3.18 -0.53 5.80
C VAL A 109 -4.26 -1.46 5.29
N THR A 110 -4.82 -2.32 6.14
CA THR A 110 -5.91 -3.26 5.82
C THR A 110 -7.17 -2.53 5.36
N GLU A 111 -7.62 -1.53 6.13
CA GLU A 111 -8.82 -0.75 5.80
C GLU A 111 -8.63 0.07 4.53
N THR A 112 -7.44 0.71 4.40
CA THR A 112 -7.11 1.50 3.22
C THR A 112 -7.05 0.62 1.97
N LEU A 113 -6.36 -0.51 2.03
CA LEU A 113 -6.22 -1.43 0.91
C LEU A 113 -7.57 -2.04 0.53
N SER A 114 -8.41 -2.42 1.51
CA SER A 114 -9.76 -2.94 1.25
C SER A 114 -10.63 -1.89 0.53
N LYS A 115 -10.58 -0.63 0.98
CA LYS A 115 -11.30 0.47 0.33
C LYS A 115 -10.79 0.71 -1.09
N ASP A 116 -9.47 0.74 -1.27
CA ASP A 116 -8.86 0.99 -2.57
C ASP A 116 -9.14 -0.16 -3.56
N LEU A 117 -9.18 -1.41 -3.12
CA LEU A 117 -9.56 -2.55 -3.97
C LEU A 117 -11.03 -2.51 -4.38
N ASN A 118 -11.93 -2.11 -3.47
CA ASN A 118 -13.34 -1.90 -3.82
C ASN A 118 -13.49 -0.78 -4.87
N GLU A 119 -12.77 0.32 -4.71
CA GLU A 119 -12.76 1.39 -5.71
C GLU A 119 -12.20 0.93 -7.05
N CYS A 120 -11.11 0.15 -7.06
CA CYS A 120 -10.58 -0.45 -8.28
C CYS A 120 -11.63 -1.30 -9.00
N ARG A 121 -12.40 -2.07 -8.23
CA ARG A 121 -13.49 -2.89 -8.77
C ARG A 121 -14.58 -2.03 -9.42
N GLU A 122 -15.04 -1.01 -8.72
CA GLU A 122 -16.07 -0.10 -9.24
C GLU A 122 -15.60 0.55 -10.56
N ILE A 123 -14.39 1.10 -10.58
CA ILE A 123 -13.80 1.71 -11.80
C ILE A 123 -13.76 0.73 -12.97
N LEU A 124 -13.32 -0.51 -12.76
CA LEU A 124 -13.24 -1.52 -13.82
C LEU A 124 -14.62 -1.99 -14.27
N THR A 125 -15.53 -2.21 -13.33
CA THR A 125 -16.90 -2.65 -13.64
C THR A 125 -17.62 -1.60 -14.49
N GLU A 126 -17.56 -0.33 -14.09
CA GLU A 126 -18.16 0.77 -14.86
C GLU A 126 -17.56 0.88 -16.25
N ALA A 127 -16.23 0.80 -16.37
CA ALA A 127 -15.55 0.88 -17.65
C ALA A 127 -15.94 -0.27 -18.59
N PHE A 128 -15.97 -1.49 -18.08
CA PHE A 128 -16.34 -2.64 -18.92
C PHE A 128 -17.82 -2.66 -19.31
N LEU A 129 -18.72 -2.27 -18.42
CA LEU A 129 -20.15 -2.11 -18.75
C LEU A 129 -20.35 -1.05 -19.83
N GLN A 130 -19.60 0.04 -19.80
CA GLN A 130 -19.70 1.12 -20.78
C GLN A 130 -19.27 0.71 -22.18
N TRP A 131 -18.20 -0.09 -22.30
CA TRP A 131 -17.58 -0.39 -23.60
C TRP A 131 -17.93 -1.78 -24.12
N ASN A 132 -18.58 -2.64 -23.34
CA ASN A 132 -18.88 -4.02 -23.69
C ASN A 132 -20.36 -4.36 -23.45
N GLU A 133 -21.28 -3.59 -24.03
CA GLU A 133 -22.74 -3.67 -23.80
C GLU A 133 -23.37 -5.05 -24.00
N LYS A 134 -22.73 -5.92 -24.82
CA LYS A 134 -23.23 -7.27 -25.13
C LYS A 134 -22.77 -8.34 -24.15
N VAL A 135 -21.92 -7.97 -23.19
CA VAL A 135 -21.38 -8.91 -22.21
C VAL A 135 -22.30 -8.97 -21.00
N ASP A 136 -22.60 -10.17 -20.54
CA ASP A 136 -23.41 -10.38 -19.36
C ASP A 136 -22.74 -9.81 -18.10
N SER A 137 -23.53 -9.20 -17.23
CA SER A 137 -23.02 -8.53 -16.03
C SER A 137 -22.30 -9.47 -15.06
N HIS A 138 -22.73 -10.74 -14.95
CA HIS A 138 -22.04 -11.73 -14.13
C HIS A 138 -20.66 -12.08 -14.71
N LEU A 139 -20.55 -12.15 -16.03
CA LEU A 139 -19.27 -12.37 -16.69
C LEU A 139 -18.32 -11.18 -16.52
N ILE A 140 -18.87 -9.94 -16.51
CA ILE A 140 -18.10 -8.73 -16.18
C ILE A 140 -17.60 -8.80 -14.75
N ASP A 141 -18.43 -9.14 -13.78
CA ASP A 141 -18.04 -9.29 -12.38
C ASP A 141 -16.93 -10.34 -12.20
N GLU A 142 -17.03 -11.49 -12.86
CA GLU A 142 -16.01 -12.53 -12.83
C GLU A 142 -14.70 -12.04 -13.46
N GLY A 143 -14.78 -11.39 -14.62
CA GLY A 143 -13.61 -10.84 -15.32
C GLY A 143 -12.88 -9.78 -14.52
N VAL A 144 -13.61 -8.85 -13.89
CA VAL A 144 -13.06 -7.83 -13.00
C VAL A 144 -12.34 -8.48 -11.82
N GLN A 145 -12.94 -9.52 -11.21
CA GLN A 145 -12.33 -10.25 -10.13
C GLN A 145 -11.01 -10.91 -10.55
N LYS A 146 -11.02 -11.63 -11.66
CA LYS A 146 -9.81 -12.28 -12.19
C LYS A 146 -8.72 -11.26 -12.54
N LEU A 147 -9.10 -10.14 -13.15
CA LEU A 147 -8.19 -9.07 -13.49
C LEU A 147 -7.52 -8.48 -12.24
N LEU A 148 -8.29 -8.15 -11.21
CA LEU A 148 -7.73 -7.63 -9.95
C LEU A 148 -6.80 -8.64 -9.26
N ASN A 149 -7.16 -9.92 -9.26
CA ASN A 149 -6.32 -10.97 -8.71
C ASN A 149 -4.95 -11.02 -9.40
N ARG A 150 -4.93 -10.94 -10.74
CA ARG A 150 -3.69 -10.88 -11.52
C ARG A 150 -2.85 -9.65 -11.20
N LEU A 151 -3.50 -8.49 -11.10
CA LEU A 151 -2.81 -7.23 -10.77
C LEU A 151 -2.17 -7.27 -9.38
N ILE A 152 -2.88 -7.80 -8.38
CA ILE A 152 -2.35 -7.96 -7.02
C ILE A 152 -1.17 -8.95 -7.00
N PHE A 153 -1.28 -10.04 -7.76
CA PHE A 153 -0.17 -10.99 -7.90
C PHE A 153 1.07 -10.31 -8.48
N ILE A 154 0.91 -9.60 -9.61
CA ILE A 154 2.02 -8.90 -10.26
C ILE A 154 2.65 -7.87 -9.32
N ARG A 155 1.82 -7.06 -8.64
CA ARG A 155 2.31 -6.10 -7.64
C ARG A 155 3.11 -6.78 -6.52
N SER A 156 2.61 -7.91 -6.03
CA SER A 156 3.31 -8.68 -5.00
C SER A 156 4.63 -9.25 -5.50
N ALA A 157 4.66 -9.74 -6.75
CA ALA A 157 5.86 -10.29 -7.37
C ALA A 157 6.93 -9.20 -7.64
N GLU A 158 6.51 -8.02 -8.10
CA GLU A 158 7.37 -6.85 -8.30
C GLU A 158 8.02 -6.39 -6.98
N ASP A 159 7.21 -6.16 -5.94
CA ASP A 159 7.70 -5.67 -4.66
C ASP A 159 8.62 -6.69 -3.96
N ARG A 160 8.37 -7.98 -4.17
CA ARG A 160 9.24 -9.08 -3.68
C ARG A 160 10.45 -9.34 -4.56
N LYS A 161 10.61 -8.60 -5.66
CA LYS A 161 11.69 -8.75 -6.63
C LYS A 161 11.75 -10.14 -7.29
N ILE A 162 10.61 -10.80 -7.40
CA ILE A 162 10.43 -12.05 -8.15
C ILE A 162 10.30 -11.72 -9.63
N GLU A 163 9.52 -10.68 -9.95
CA GLU A 163 9.36 -10.12 -11.28
C GLU A 163 9.95 -8.70 -11.35
N PRO A 164 10.45 -8.27 -12.51
CA PRO A 164 10.85 -6.88 -12.71
C PRO A 164 9.62 -5.96 -12.68
N PRO A 165 9.80 -4.65 -12.36
CA PRO A 165 8.72 -3.68 -12.47
C PRO A 165 8.05 -3.73 -13.85
N THR A 166 6.74 -3.92 -13.88
CA THR A 166 5.97 -4.18 -15.11
C THR A 166 4.83 -3.18 -15.28
N LEU A 167 3.96 -3.03 -14.27
CA LEU A 167 2.71 -2.28 -14.44
C LEU A 167 2.93 -0.77 -14.61
N MET A 168 3.77 -0.14 -13.79
CA MET A 168 4.06 1.30 -13.93
C MET A 168 4.86 1.61 -15.20
N PRO A 169 5.88 0.83 -15.60
CA PRO A 169 6.53 1.00 -16.88
C PRO A 169 5.57 1.00 -18.08
N LEU A 170 4.58 0.10 -18.12
CA LEU A 170 3.55 0.08 -19.19
C LEU A 170 2.82 1.44 -19.30
N ILE A 171 2.46 2.04 -18.16
CA ILE A 171 1.78 3.34 -18.15
C ILE A 171 2.73 4.46 -18.63
N HIS A 172 3.98 4.45 -18.15
CA HIS A 172 4.96 5.47 -18.51
C HIS A 172 5.32 5.43 -19.99
N GLU A 173 5.51 4.23 -20.53
CA GLU A 173 5.81 3.99 -21.95
C GLU A 173 4.67 4.48 -22.85
N TRP A 174 3.43 4.14 -22.52
CA TRP A 174 2.26 4.61 -23.24
C TRP A 174 2.11 6.14 -23.21
N LYS A 175 2.38 6.77 -22.06
CA LYS A 175 2.33 8.24 -21.93
C LYS A 175 3.42 8.94 -22.75
N SER A 176 4.63 8.41 -22.71
CA SER A 176 5.78 9.01 -23.39
C SER A 176 5.71 8.89 -24.91
N SER A 177 5.01 7.89 -25.43
CA SER A 177 4.85 7.63 -26.86
C SER A 177 3.83 8.51 -27.57
N GLY A 178 3.19 9.46 -26.87
CA GLY A 178 2.21 10.38 -27.45
C GLY A 178 0.83 9.78 -27.73
N LYS A 179 0.55 8.57 -27.27
CA LYS A 179 -0.77 7.90 -27.29
C LYS A 179 -1.34 7.55 -28.68
N ALA A 180 -0.77 8.04 -29.77
CA ALA A 180 -1.32 7.83 -31.11
C ALA A 180 -0.83 6.52 -31.72
N GLY A 181 -1.77 5.65 -32.07
CA GLY A 181 -1.51 4.41 -32.84
C GLY A 181 -0.83 3.28 -32.05
N GLN A 182 -0.75 3.38 -30.74
CA GLN A 182 -0.11 2.39 -29.89
C GLN A 182 -1.11 1.50 -29.15
N VAL A 183 -0.61 0.32 -28.76
CA VAL A 183 -1.31 -0.63 -27.91
C VAL A 183 -1.69 0.05 -26.60
N SER A 184 -2.97 0.01 -26.21
CA SER A 184 -3.43 0.63 -24.96
C SER A 184 -2.77 -0.02 -23.74
N PRO A 185 -2.71 0.66 -22.60
CA PRO A 185 -2.21 0.05 -21.35
C PRO A 185 -2.94 -1.27 -21.03
N TYR A 186 -4.23 -1.34 -21.29
CA TYR A 186 -5.02 -2.55 -21.11
C TYR A 186 -4.53 -3.71 -21.97
N GLN A 187 -4.36 -3.47 -23.27
CA GLN A 187 -3.88 -4.49 -24.22
C GLN A 187 -2.44 -4.92 -23.92
N ALA A 188 -1.57 -3.97 -23.55
CA ALA A 188 -0.20 -4.30 -23.15
C ALA A 188 -0.16 -5.17 -21.88
N MET A 189 -1.05 -4.89 -20.92
CA MET A 189 -1.21 -5.67 -19.71
C MET A 189 -1.74 -7.08 -20.01
N VAL A 190 -2.73 -7.22 -20.89
CA VAL A 190 -3.23 -8.54 -21.34
C VAL A 190 -2.12 -9.36 -21.99
N LYS A 191 -1.30 -8.74 -22.86
CA LYS A 191 -0.13 -9.40 -23.42
C LYS A 191 0.80 -9.92 -22.33
N ARG A 192 1.06 -9.13 -21.29
CA ARG A 192 1.88 -9.55 -20.15
C ARG A 192 1.28 -10.74 -19.41
N PHE A 193 -0.04 -10.82 -19.29
CA PHE A 193 -0.69 -12.00 -18.70
C PHE A 193 -0.40 -13.28 -19.47
N ARG A 194 -0.36 -13.24 -20.79
CA ARG A 194 -0.01 -14.40 -21.61
C ARG A 194 1.44 -14.84 -21.41
N GLU A 195 2.36 -13.88 -21.26
CA GLU A 195 3.75 -14.18 -20.93
C GLU A 195 3.89 -14.84 -19.54
N LEU A 196 3.17 -14.32 -18.53
CA LEU A 196 3.16 -14.86 -17.19
C LEU A 196 2.49 -16.24 -17.09
N ASP A 197 1.49 -16.50 -17.91
CA ASP A 197 0.84 -17.82 -18.02
C ASP A 197 1.85 -18.90 -18.41
N VAL A 198 2.68 -18.63 -19.41
CA VAL A 198 3.77 -19.53 -19.82
C VAL A 198 4.78 -19.78 -18.72
N ILE A 199 5.09 -18.75 -17.90
CA ILE A 199 6.08 -18.83 -16.82
C ILE A 199 5.54 -19.60 -15.61
N TYR A 200 4.33 -19.25 -15.18
CA TYR A 200 3.77 -19.74 -13.91
C TYR A 200 2.88 -20.96 -14.07
N ASN A 201 2.35 -21.22 -15.29
CA ASN A 201 1.46 -22.35 -15.60
C ASN A 201 0.42 -22.58 -14.50
N SER A 202 -0.33 -21.55 -14.15
CA SER A 202 -1.28 -21.53 -13.02
C SER A 202 -2.65 -21.04 -13.48
N ASN A 203 -3.72 -21.56 -12.87
CA ASN A 203 -5.11 -21.16 -13.15
C ASN A 203 -5.37 -19.64 -12.98
N LEU A 204 -4.44 -18.92 -12.35
CA LEU A 204 -4.53 -17.48 -12.18
C LEU A 204 -4.47 -16.74 -13.52
N PHE A 205 -3.63 -17.23 -14.44
CA PHE A 205 -3.41 -16.60 -15.76
C PHE A 205 -4.11 -17.33 -16.90
N ASP A 206 -4.95 -18.35 -16.66
CA ASP A 206 -5.75 -19.01 -17.69
C ASP A 206 -6.52 -17.99 -18.53
N GLU A 207 -6.61 -18.20 -19.86
CA GLU A 207 -7.36 -17.31 -20.73
C GLU A 207 -8.78 -17.05 -20.23
N HIS A 208 -9.20 -15.80 -20.33
CA HIS A 208 -10.54 -15.40 -19.92
C HIS A 208 -11.13 -14.40 -20.93
N PRO A 209 -12.46 -14.39 -21.16
CA PRO A 209 -13.11 -13.48 -22.10
C PRO A 209 -12.77 -12.00 -21.91
N PHE A 210 -12.48 -11.54 -20.67
CA PHE A 210 -12.11 -10.15 -20.44
C PHE A 210 -10.88 -9.72 -21.24
N GLU A 211 -9.98 -10.61 -21.62
CA GLU A 211 -8.79 -10.28 -22.39
C GLU A 211 -9.09 -9.74 -23.80
N LYS A 212 -10.33 -9.95 -24.26
CA LYS A 212 -10.85 -9.46 -25.56
C LYS A 212 -11.77 -8.24 -25.39
N TRP A 213 -11.98 -7.76 -24.16
CA TRP A 213 -12.84 -6.61 -23.95
C TRP A 213 -12.15 -5.30 -24.28
N GLU A 214 -12.96 -4.29 -24.53
CA GLU A 214 -12.50 -2.95 -24.81
C GLU A 214 -12.46 -2.11 -23.53
N GLU A 215 -11.43 -1.27 -23.39
CA GLU A 215 -11.28 -0.31 -22.31
C GLU A 215 -10.60 0.95 -22.86
N PHE A 216 -11.35 2.04 -22.98
CA PHE A 216 -10.89 3.31 -23.52
C PHE A 216 -11.03 4.47 -22.52
N SER A 217 -11.54 4.21 -21.31
CA SER A 217 -11.81 5.24 -20.29
C SER A 217 -10.57 5.63 -19.48
N GLY A 218 -9.46 4.90 -19.62
CA GLY A 218 -8.28 5.04 -18.79
C GLY A 218 -8.44 4.40 -17.40
N ALA A 219 -9.39 3.49 -17.23
CA ALA A 219 -9.62 2.76 -16.00
C ALA A 219 -8.39 1.94 -15.58
N THR A 220 -7.72 1.32 -16.54
CA THR A 220 -6.47 0.56 -16.30
C THR A 220 -5.41 1.43 -15.63
N GLU A 221 -5.17 2.64 -16.15
CA GLU A 221 -4.21 3.58 -15.55
C GLU A 221 -4.61 3.97 -14.13
N LYS A 222 -5.89 4.29 -13.91
CA LYS A 222 -6.40 4.66 -12.59
C LYS A 222 -6.19 3.54 -11.57
N VAL A 223 -6.57 2.32 -11.93
CA VAL A 223 -6.44 1.15 -11.08
C VAL A 223 -4.98 0.84 -10.75
N ILE A 224 -4.09 0.86 -11.73
CA ILE A 224 -2.66 0.67 -11.48
C ILE A 224 -2.14 1.74 -10.50
N ASN A 225 -2.45 3.02 -10.70
CA ASN A 225 -2.03 4.08 -9.77
C ASN A 225 -2.56 3.86 -8.34
N ILE A 226 -3.80 3.37 -8.18
CA ILE A 226 -4.36 3.04 -6.86
C ILE A 226 -3.57 1.90 -6.22
N LEU A 227 -3.27 0.82 -6.96
CA LEU A 227 -2.50 -0.33 -6.46
C LEU A 227 -1.06 0.01 -6.07
N TYR A 228 -0.51 1.11 -6.58
CA TYR A 228 0.77 1.64 -6.13
C TYR A 228 0.64 2.65 -4.97
N GLY A 229 -0.59 2.93 -4.52
CA GLY A 229 -0.84 3.86 -3.42
C GLY A 229 -0.65 5.34 -3.79
N LYS A 230 -0.72 5.69 -5.09
CA LYS A 230 -0.52 7.09 -5.56
C LYS A 230 -1.54 8.09 -5.02
N LYS A 231 -2.68 7.62 -4.51
CA LYS A 231 -3.67 8.43 -3.80
C LYS A 231 -3.31 8.67 -2.34
N ASN A 232 -2.53 7.76 -1.75
CA ASN A 232 -2.20 7.75 -0.35
C ASN A 232 -0.93 8.55 -0.11
N TYR A 233 -0.70 8.90 1.14
CA TYR A 233 0.55 9.55 1.53
C TYR A 233 1.76 8.60 1.37
N PHE A 234 1.53 7.30 1.51
CA PHE A 234 2.55 6.25 1.35
C PHE A 234 2.15 5.27 0.28
N GLU A 235 3.16 4.83 -0.48
CA GLU A 235 3.00 3.76 -1.46
C GLU A 235 2.83 2.42 -0.74
N TYR A 236 1.99 1.56 -1.29
CA TYR A 236 1.91 0.18 -0.85
C TYR A 236 3.22 -0.55 -1.11
N ASP A 237 3.59 -1.41 -0.17
CA ASP A 237 4.73 -2.32 -0.30
C ASP A 237 4.24 -3.74 0.03
N PHE A 238 3.87 -4.47 -1.01
CA PHE A 238 3.34 -5.83 -0.87
C PHE A 238 4.37 -6.84 -0.38
N SER A 239 5.66 -6.50 -0.38
CA SER A 239 6.69 -7.34 0.26
C SER A 239 6.63 -7.27 1.78
N ILE A 240 6.13 -6.15 2.31
CA ILE A 240 6.07 -5.84 3.73
C ILE A 240 4.68 -6.16 4.31
N ILE A 241 3.60 -5.94 3.55
CA ILE A 241 2.23 -6.23 3.99
C ILE A 241 2.13 -7.71 4.37
N PRO A 242 1.69 -8.03 5.60
CA PRO A 242 1.55 -9.42 6.03
C PRO A 242 0.56 -10.21 5.18
N ALA A 243 0.81 -11.51 5.00
CA ALA A 243 -0.05 -12.37 4.18
C ALA A 243 -1.47 -12.53 4.75
N ASP A 244 -1.62 -12.52 6.06
CA ASP A 244 -2.92 -12.54 6.75
C ASP A 244 -3.72 -11.26 6.51
N VAL A 245 -3.05 -10.11 6.41
CA VAL A 245 -3.70 -8.84 6.01
C VAL A 245 -4.24 -8.95 4.59
N LEU A 246 -3.45 -9.47 3.66
CA LEU A 246 -3.91 -9.70 2.28
C LEU A 246 -5.08 -10.69 2.25
N GLY A 247 -5.02 -11.78 3.02
CA GLY A 247 -6.09 -12.76 3.17
C GLY A 247 -7.38 -12.13 3.68
N ASN A 248 -7.34 -11.35 4.76
CA ASN A 248 -8.48 -10.66 5.35
C ASN A 248 -9.11 -9.65 4.37
N VAL A 249 -8.28 -8.93 3.61
CA VAL A 249 -8.77 -8.02 2.56
C VAL A 249 -9.49 -8.80 1.47
N TYR A 250 -8.96 -9.95 1.07
CA TYR A 250 -9.59 -10.84 0.10
C TYR A 250 -10.93 -11.39 0.58
N GLU A 251 -11.00 -11.88 1.81
CA GLU A 251 -12.24 -12.40 2.42
C GLU A 251 -13.30 -11.32 2.56
N SER A 252 -12.92 -10.13 3.01
CA SER A 252 -13.80 -8.97 3.08
C SER A 252 -14.35 -8.59 1.71
N TYR A 253 -13.50 -8.59 0.71
CA TYR A 253 -13.82 -8.29 -0.67
C TYR A 253 -14.80 -9.33 -1.27
N LEU A 254 -14.58 -10.63 -1.06
CA LEU A 254 -15.49 -11.70 -1.49
C LEU A 254 -16.81 -11.68 -0.70
N GLY A 255 -16.77 -11.38 0.59
CA GLY A 255 -17.96 -11.30 1.45
C GLY A 255 -18.93 -10.18 1.08
N HIS A 256 -18.46 -9.09 0.49
CA HIS A 256 -19.31 -8.04 -0.08
C HIS A 256 -20.11 -8.50 -1.31
N GLN A 257 -19.59 -9.46 -2.07
CA GLN A 257 -20.29 -10.04 -3.22
C GLN A 257 -21.52 -10.88 -2.80
N LEU A 258 -21.36 -11.72 -1.78
CA LEU A 258 -22.43 -12.58 -1.28
C LEU A 258 -23.60 -11.79 -0.69
N LYS A 259 -23.37 -10.54 -0.27
CA LYS A 259 -24.43 -9.65 0.24
C LYS A 259 -25.16 -8.87 -0.87
N LYS A 260 -24.52 -8.62 -2.02
CA LYS A 260 -25.16 -7.93 -3.17
C LYS A 260 -25.95 -8.88 -4.06
N SER A 261 -25.70 -10.19 -3.97
CA SER A 261 -26.42 -11.23 -4.76
C SER A 261 -27.65 -11.82 -4.06
N LYS A 262 -28.03 -11.27 -2.90
CA LYS A 262 -29.28 -11.52 -2.18
C LYS A 262 -30.18 -10.28 -2.23
#